data_b0b0dc0fd445e45a57242dcae41623ea
#
_entry.id   b0b0dc0fd445e45a57242dcae41623ea
#
_cell.length_a   1.000
_cell.length_b   1.000
_cell.length_c   1.000
_cell.angle_alpha   90.00
_cell.angle_beta   90.00
_cell.angle_gamma   90.00
#
_symmetry.space_group_name_H-M   'P 1'
#
loop_
_entity.id
_entity.type
_entity.pdbx_description
1 polymer ?
#
loop_
_entity_poly.entity_id
_entity_poly.type
_entity_poly.pdbx_seq_one_letter_code
_entity_poly.pdbx_strand_id
1 'polypeptide(L)'
;MGLLNLKNIISLTSMAPSFLKSITRGVPFYVNYDLTWQCNLKCKHCYFFSSATELKNKRKELSKEEWIRVFKYQRKMGTKIAILTGGEPTLRMDVIKEAIKIFPSVQVVSNGIIKLHQFKGYNPPKYWVSLDGTKETHDNIRGAKVYDKVVETIQECNPVVTTTIMSLNHKEIADIVKTSADNGASGFVFQFYTGYPDDPLVLKGDILKNTINDILKLMREYGNYIFYSKKMLELYLSKEFVPHCIFKSGQVKSFYPDGKQKFCVMGNSPLLCDTCGCIVPIAAHALFRNFDSDTVDKVRDLFNLG
;
A
#
# COMPACT_ATOMS: atom_id res chain seq x y z
N MET A 1 14.96 15.10 -21.05
CA MET A 1 13.73 14.45 -21.52
C MET A 1 14.10 13.06 -21.94
N GLY A 2 13.98 12.05 -21.04
CA GLY A 2 14.26 10.65 -21.38
C GLY A 2 13.19 10.13 -22.33
N LEU A 3 13.63 9.52 -23.43
CA LEU A 3 12.76 8.83 -24.39
C LEU A 3 11.98 7.74 -23.65
N LEU A 4 10.67 7.86 -23.61
CA LEU A 4 9.78 6.80 -23.13
C LEU A 4 10.04 5.53 -23.93
N ASN A 5 10.47 4.46 -23.28
CA ASN A 5 10.64 3.17 -23.90
C ASN A 5 9.30 2.66 -24.43
N LEU A 6 9.28 1.93 -25.55
CA LEU A 6 8.06 1.40 -26.17
C LEU A 6 7.19 0.60 -25.17
N LYS A 7 7.82 -0.16 -24.26
CA LYS A 7 7.12 -0.85 -23.16
C LYS A 7 6.40 0.11 -22.21
N ASN A 8 6.98 1.26 -21.91
CA ASN A 8 6.37 2.28 -21.04
C ASN A 8 5.18 2.95 -21.73
N ILE A 9 5.26 3.18 -23.03
CA ILE A 9 4.14 3.68 -23.83
C ILE A 9 2.99 2.67 -23.83
N ILE A 10 3.25 1.39 -24.03
CA ILE A 10 2.24 0.32 -24.00
C ILE A 10 1.61 0.21 -22.60
N SER A 11 2.40 0.28 -21.54
CA SER A 11 1.89 0.23 -20.16
C SER A 11 1.02 1.46 -19.84
N LEU A 12 1.45 2.66 -20.19
CA LEU A 12 0.66 3.88 -20.04
C LEU A 12 -0.63 3.81 -20.87
N THR A 13 -0.56 3.33 -22.11
CA THR A 13 -1.75 3.23 -22.99
C THR A 13 -2.73 2.16 -22.48
N SER A 14 -2.27 1.08 -21.84
CA SER A 14 -3.15 0.07 -21.23
C SER A 14 -3.89 0.60 -19.99
N MET A 15 -3.27 1.49 -19.24
CA MET A 15 -3.86 2.13 -18.05
C MET A 15 -4.68 3.37 -18.39
N ALA A 16 -4.29 4.12 -19.43
CA ALA A 16 -4.91 5.38 -19.82
C ALA A 16 -6.43 5.30 -20.03
N PRO A 17 -7.01 4.27 -20.69
CA PRO A 17 -8.45 4.18 -20.84
C PRO A 17 -9.21 4.03 -19.52
N SER A 18 -8.63 3.30 -18.55
CA SER A 18 -9.25 3.12 -17.22
C SER A 18 -9.11 4.38 -16.37
N PHE A 19 -7.98 5.06 -16.47
CA PHE A 19 -7.78 6.35 -15.83
C PHE A 19 -8.66 7.43 -16.43
N LEU A 20 -8.78 7.50 -17.76
CA LEU A 20 -9.66 8.43 -18.45
C LEU A 20 -11.13 8.20 -18.06
N LYS A 21 -11.59 6.94 -17.98
CA LYS A 21 -12.90 6.59 -17.45
C LYS A 21 -13.08 7.02 -16.00
N SER A 22 -12.03 6.92 -15.20
CA SER A 22 -12.07 7.38 -13.81
C SER A 22 -12.29 8.89 -13.73
N ILE A 23 -11.59 9.69 -14.54
CA ILE A 23 -11.76 11.14 -14.59
C ILE A 23 -13.13 11.53 -15.14
N THR A 24 -13.54 10.95 -16.27
CA THR A 24 -14.73 11.40 -17.02
C THR A 24 -16.04 10.85 -16.47
N ARG A 25 -16.02 9.69 -15.82
CA ARG A 25 -17.22 8.97 -15.35
C ARG A 25 -17.23 8.70 -13.85
N GLY A 26 -16.24 9.21 -13.09
CA GLY A 26 -16.13 8.97 -11.64
C GLY A 26 -15.97 7.49 -11.26
N VAL A 27 -15.46 6.66 -12.19
CA VAL A 27 -15.29 5.22 -11.97
C VAL A 27 -13.90 4.98 -11.38
N PRO A 28 -13.78 4.45 -10.15
CA PRO A 28 -12.47 4.18 -9.57
C PRO A 28 -11.81 3.00 -10.32
N PHE A 29 -10.57 3.22 -10.80
CA PHE A 29 -9.77 2.14 -11.40
C PHE A 29 -9.09 1.26 -10.34
N TYR A 30 -8.90 1.80 -9.15
CA TYR A 30 -8.28 1.20 -7.98
C TYR A 30 -9.20 1.38 -6.77
N VAL A 31 -9.40 0.33 -5.99
CA VAL A 31 -10.21 0.39 -4.77
C VAL A 31 -9.50 -0.34 -3.63
N ASN A 32 -9.47 0.30 -2.46
CA ASN A 32 -9.01 -0.29 -1.23
C ASN A 32 -10.20 -0.78 -0.39
N TYR A 33 -10.11 -2.00 0.11
CA TYR A 33 -11.13 -2.62 0.95
C TYR A 33 -10.52 -3.06 2.27
N ASP A 34 -11.01 -2.50 3.38
CA ASP A 34 -10.76 -3.05 4.69
C ASP A 34 -11.73 -4.20 4.92
N LEU A 35 -11.25 -5.43 4.91
CA LEU A 35 -12.11 -6.63 4.93
C LEU A 35 -12.70 -6.94 6.29
N THR A 36 -12.02 -6.55 7.36
CA THR A 36 -12.40 -6.88 8.74
C THR A 36 -11.93 -5.82 9.72
N TRP A 37 -12.67 -5.66 10.83
CA TRP A 37 -12.23 -4.88 12.00
C TRP A 37 -11.22 -5.64 12.86
N GLN A 38 -11.09 -6.96 12.66
CA GLN A 38 -10.27 -7.81 13.52
C GLN A 38 -8.82 -7.83 13.06
N CYS A 39 -7.90 -7.87 14.01
CA CYS A 39 -6.49 -8.07 13.79
C CYS A 39 -5.91 -8.89 14.95
N ASN A 40 -4.93 -9.73 14.65
CA ASN A 40 -4.17 -10.50 15.62
C ASN A 40 -2.98 -9.72 16.22
N LEU A 41 -2.80 -8.44 15.84
CA LEU A 41 -1.77 -7.54 16.38
C LEU A 41 -2.36 -6.21 16.88
N LYS A 42 -1.54 -5.47 17.67
CA LYS A 42 -1.82 -4.11 18.14
C LYS A 42 -0.63 -3.19 17.89
N CYS A 43 -0.34 -2.93 16.62
CA CYS A 43 0.82 -2.14 16.22
C CYS A 43 0.74 -0.69 16.68
N LYS A 44 1.85 -0.10 17.13
CA LYS A 44 1.94 1.28 17.63
C LYS A 44 1.57 2.34 16.59
N HIS A 45 1.83 2.07 15.30
CA HIS A 45 1.59 2.98 14.18
C HIS A 45 0.29 2.69 13.41
N CYS A 46 -0.59 1.86 13.96
CA CYS A 46 -1.75 1.36 13.21
C CYS A 46 -2.79 2.46 12.96
N TYR A 47 -2.83 2.96 11.73
CA TYR A 47 -3.84 3.93 11.28
C TYR A 47 -5.26 3.38 11.39
N PHE A 48 -5.42 2.09 11.19
CA PHE A 48 -6.72 1.43 11.19
C PHE A 48 -7.35 1.42 12.59
N PHE A 49 -6.58 1.09 13.63
CA PHE A 49 -7.10 1.11 15.00
C PHE A 49 -7.33 2.54 15.51
N SER A 50 -6.46 3.49 15.17
CA SER A 50 -6.64 4.88 15.57
C SER A 50 -7.89 5.51 14.95
N SER A 51 -8.24 5.14 13.71
CA SER A 51 -9.39 5.67 12.98
C SER A 51 -10.68 4.86 13.13
N ALA A 52 -10.59 3.60 13.53
CA ALA A 52 -11.68 2.63 13.48
C ALA A 52 -12.15 2.12 14.84
N THR A 53 -11.43 2.41 15.94
CA THR A 53 -11.75 1.85 17.27
C THR A 53 -13.17 2.19 17.71
N GLU A 54 -13.64 3.41 17.49
CA GLU A 54 -15.01 3.82 17.80
C GLU A 54 -16.07 3.14 16.90
N LEU A 55 -15.68 2.82 15.67
CA LEU A 55 -16.57 2.24 14.66
C LEU A 55 -16.73 0.74 14.84
N LYS A 56 -15.69 0.05 15.31
CA LYS A 56 -15.64 -1.41 15.47
C LYS A 56 -16.77 -1.95 16.33
N ASN A 57 -17.10 -1.25 17.42
CA ASN A 57 -18.14 -1.66 18.36
C ASN A 57 -19.55 -1.28 17.92
N LYS A 58 -19.69 -0.46 16.87
CA LYS A 58 -20.96 0.12 16.43
C LYS A 58 -21.43 -0.39 15.05
N ARG A 59 -20.56 -1.07 14.29
CA ARG A 59 -20.83 -1.45 12.91
C ARG A 59 -20.54 -2.93 12.64
N LYS A 60 -21.50 -3.59 12.01
CA LYS A 60 -21.38 -4.98 11.59
C LYS A 60 -20.49 -5.08 10.34
N GLU A 61 -19.60 -6.07 10.29
CA GLU A 61 -18.87 -6.40 9.08
C GLU A 61 -19.76 -6.99 7.99
N LEU A 62 -19.41 -6.78 6.74
CA LEU A 62 -20.07 -7.45 5.62
C LEU A 62 -19.78 -8.95 5.64
N SER A 63 -20.82 -9.74 5.35
CA SER A 63 -20.67 -11.16 5.08
C SER A 63 -19.87 -11.40 3.80
N LYS A 64 -19.43 -12.64 3.57
CA LYS A 64 -18.78 -13.04 2.30
C LYS A 64 -19.67 -12.70 1.09
N GLU A 65 -20.95 -13.00 1.15
CA GLU A 65 -21.92 -12.78 0.09
C GLU A 65 -22.15 -11.28 -0.18
N GLU A 66 -22.12 -10.46 0.86
CA GLU A 66 -22.20 -9.00 0.74
C GLU A 66 -20.95 -8.43 0.08
N TRP A 67 -19.75 -8.90 0.46
CA TRP A 67 -18.51 -8.53 -0.21
C TRP A 67 -18.51 -8.92 -1.68
N ILE A 68 -18.98 -10.12 -2.04
CA ILE A 68 -19.11 -10.55 -3.44
C ILE A 68 -19.99 -9.57 -4.24
N ARG A 69 -21.10 -9.09 -3.66
CA ARG A 69 -21.96 -8.09 -4.33
C ARG A 69 -21.23 -6.76 -4.53
N VAL A 70 -20.51 -6.29 -3.52
CA VAL A 70 -19.68 -5.06 -3.61
C VAL A 70 -18.61 -5.20 -4.68
N PHE A 71 -17.86 -6.31 -4.70
CA PHE A 71 -16.81 -6.57 -5.66
C PHE A 71 -17.34 -6.64 -7.10
N LYS A 72 -18.42 -7.38 -7.34
CA LYS A 72 -19.06 -7.47 -8.66
C LYS A 72 -19.56 -6.11 -9.14
N TYR A 73 -20.15 -5.31 -8.25
CA TYR A 73 -20.57 -3.95 -8.57
C TYR A 73 -19.39 -3.06 -8.99
N GLN A 74 -18.33 -3.00 -8.18
CA GLN A 74 -17.15 -2.21 -8.48
C GLN A 74 -16.45 -2.71 -9.76
N ARG A 75 -16.39 -4.02 -9.98
CA ARG A 75 -15.84 -4.59 -11.22
C ARG A 75 -16.64 -4.22 -12.46
N LYS A 76 -17.96 -4.25 -12.36
CA LYS A 76 -18.88 -3.80 -13.45
C LYS A 76 -18.69 -2.31 -13.75
N MET A 77 -18.45 -1.50 -12.74
CA MET A 77 -18.15 -0.07 -12.91
C MET A 77 -16.81 0.18 -13.60
N GLY A 78 -15.87 -0.76 -13.58
CA GLY A 78 -14.58 -0.66 -14.29
C GLY A 78 -13.34 -0.80 -13.42
N THR A 79 -13.48 -1.04 -12.11
CA THR A 79 -12.35 -1.28 -11.20
C THR A 79 -11.53 -2.47 -11.69
N LYS A 80 -10.21 -2.28 -11.78
CA LYS A 80 -9.27 -3.34 -12.20
C LYS A 80 -8.40 -3.83 -11.05
N ILE A 81 -8.07 -2.96 -10.11
CA ILE A 81 -7.15 -3.25 -9.00
C ILE A 81 -7.91 -3.19 -7.68
N ALA A 82 -7.87 -4.29 -6.94
CA ALA A 82 -8.39 -4.37 -5.58
C ALA A 82 -7.23 -4.54 -4.58
N ILE A 83 -7.14 -3.63 -3.61
CA ILE A 83 -6.21 -3.75 -2.49
C ILE A 83 -7.01 -4.19 -1.26
N LEU A 84 -6.63 -5.31 -0.69
CA LEU A 84 -7.29 -5.90 0.46
C LEU A 84 -6.45 -5.64 1.71
N THR A 85 -7.05 -4.93 2.66
CA THR A 85 -6.44 -4.46 3.91
C THR A 85 -7.46 -4.59 5.06
N GLY A 86 -7.35 -3.76 6.05
CA GLY A 86 -8.25 -3.68 7.19
C GLY A 86 -7.51 -3.90 8.51
N GLY A 87 -8.04 -4.70 9.42
CA GLY A 87 -7.28 -5.22 10.54
C GLY A 87 -6.21 -6.18 10.00
N GLU A 88 -6.50 -7.48 9.97
CA GLU A 88 -5.66 -8.44 9.24
C GLU A 88 -6.52 -9.14 8.16
N PRO A 89 -6.31 -8.85 6.87
CA PRO A 89 -7.18 -9.37 5.81
C PRO A 89 -7.13 -10.89 5.66
N THR A 90 -6.04 -11.55 6.06
CA THR A 90 -5.91 -13.02 5.98
C THR A 90 -6.85 -13.76 6.93
N LEU A 91 -7.43 -13.08 7.92
CA LEU A 91 -8.55 -13.60 8.73
C LEU A 91 -9.83 -13.77 7.89
N ARG A 92 -9.92 -13.13 6.73
CA ARG A 92 -11.03 -13.23 5.78
C ARG A 92 -10.59 -13.88 4.45
N MET A 93 -9.89 -14.99 4.57
CA MET A 93 -9.44 -15.78 3.41
C MET A 93 -10.60 -16.22 2.51
N ASP A 94 -11.79 -16.43 3.10
CA ASP A 94 -13.05 -16.69 2.38
C ASP A 94 -13.40 -15.57 1.40
N VAL A 95 -13.19 -14.30 1.79
CA VAL A 95 -13.44 -13.11 0.95
C VAL A 95 -12.31 -12.88 -0.06
N ILE A 96 -11.04 -13.06 0.34
CA ILE A 96 -9.89 -12.94 -0.55
C ILE A 96 -10.03 -13.88 -1.74
N LYS A 97 -10.43 -15.15 -1.53
CA LYS A 97 -10.68 -16.13 -2.58
C LYS A 97 -11.69 -15.66 -3.63
N GLU A 98 -12.71 -14.93 -3.22
CA GLU A 98 -13.70 -14.40 -4.15
C GLU A 98 -13.20 -13.15 -4.89
N ALA A 99 -12.44 -12.27 -4.21
CA ALA A 99 -11.84 -11.10 -4.87
C ALA A 99 -10.94 -11.50 -6.04
N ILE A 100 -10.11 -12.55 -5.86
CA ILE A 100 -9.19 -13.07 -6.90
C ILE A 100 -9.94 -13.56 -8.16
N LYS A 101 -11.13 -14.11 -8.00
CA LYS A 101 -11.97 -14.54 -9.12
C LYS A 101 -12.60 -13.37 -9.89
N ILE A 102 -12.74 -12.22 -9.23
CA ILE A 102 -13.51 -11.08 -9.76
C ILE A 102 -12.60 -10.01 -10.36
N PHE A 103 -11.47 -9.69 -9.70
CA PHE A 103 -10.58 -8.62 -10.13
C PHE A 103 -9.37 -9.14 -10.90
N PRO A 104 -8.95 -8.44 -11.96
CA PRO A 104 -7.74 -8.80 -12.72
C PRO A 104 -6.46 -8.70 -11.88
N SER A 105 -6.39 -7.76 -10.93
CA SER A 105 -5.26 -7.58 -10.04
C SER A 105 -5.74 -7.45 -8.60
N VAL A 106 -5.24 -8.31 -7.72
CA VAL A 106 -5.53 -8.29 -6.27
C VAL A 106 -4.22 -8.17 -5.51
N GLN A 107 -4.16 -7.22 -4.61
CA GLN A 107 -3.06 -7.04 -3.67
C GLN A 107 -3.58 -7.32 -2.26
N VAL A 108 -2.82 -8.03 -1.45
CA VAL A 108 -3.18 -8.32 -0.05
C VAL A 108 -2.07 -7.82 0.86
N VAL A 109 -2.38 -6.84 1.70
CA VAL A 109 -1.42 -6.27 2.65
C VAL A 109 -1.59 -6.96 4.00
N SER A 110 -0.63 -7.80 4.38
CA SER A 110 -0.69 -8.65 5.56
C SER A 110 0.46 -8.38 6.54
N ASN A 111 0.22 -8.65 7.80
CA ASN A 111 1.28 -8.68 8.81
C ASN A 111 2.18 -9.94 8.75
N GLY A 112 1.86 -10.89 7.88
CA GLY A 112 2.70 -12.06 7.60
C GLY A 112 2.70 -13.15 8.67
N ILE A 113 1.85 -13.08 9.70
CA ILE A 113 1.84 -14.09 10.79
C ILE A 113 1.05 -15.32 10.39
N ILE A 114 -0.06 -15.14 9.69
CA ILE A 114 -0.89 -16.24 9.19
C ILE A 114 -0.31 -16.71 7.86
N LYS A 115 -0.15 -18.02 7.70
CA LYS A 115 0.38 -18.61 6.46
C LYS A 115 -0.38 -18.09 5.24
N LEU A 116 0.36 -17.54 4.30
CA LEU A 116 -0.20 -16.99 3.07
C LEU A 116 -0.56 -18.13 2.11
N HIS A 117 -1.76 -18.06 1.56
CA HIS A 117 -2.30 -19.09 0.70
C HIS A 117 -1.81 -18.92 -0.73
N GLN A 118 -1.21 -19.96 -1.31
CA GLN A 118 -0.84 -19.98 -2.72
C GLN A 118 -2.02 -20.51 -3.56
N PHE A 119 -2.49 -19.70 -4.49
CA PHE A 119 -3.63 -20.04 -5.34
C PHE A 119 -3.16 -20.66 -6.65
N LYS A 120 -3.56 -21.91 -6.90
CA LYS A 120 -3.33 -22.60 -8.17
C LYS A 120 -4.51 -22.35 -9.13
N GLY A 121 -4.22 -22.14 -10.41
CA GLY A 121 -5.26 -22.03 -11.47
C GLY A 121 -5.96 -20.66 -11.55
N TYR A 122 -5.56 -19.68 -10.79
CA TYR A 122 -6.01 -18.28 -10.84
C TYR A 122 -4.82 -17.34 -10.96
N ASN A 123 -5.07 -16.10 -11.37
CA ASN A 123 -4.07 -15.04 -11.25
C ASN A 123 -3.79 -14.83 -9.75
N PRO A 124 -2.62 -15.23 -9.22
CA PRO A 124 -2.39 -15.19 -7.78
C PRO A 124 -2.38 -13.76 -7.26
N PRO A 125 -2.86 -13.51 -6.03
CA PRO A 125 -2.74 -12.20 -5.43
C PRO A 125 -1.28 -11.88 -5.18
N LYS A 126 -0.89 -10.63 -5.31
CA LYS A 126 0.42 -10.15 -4.86
C LYS A 126 0.33 -9.85 -3.37
N TYR A 127 1.10 -10.56 -2.57
CA TYR A 127 1.19 -10.30 -1.13
C TYR A 127 2.19 -9.20 -0.85
N TRP A 128 1.80 -8.29 0.03
CA TRP A 128 2.66 -7.29 0.63
C TRP A 128 2.79 -7.63 2.10
N VAL A 129 3.98 -8.03 2.53
CA VAL A 129 4.24 -8.44 3.91
C VAL A 129 4.96 -7.33 4.65
N SER A 130 4.44 -7.00 5.83
CA SER A 130 4.95 -5.89 6.62
C SER A 130 6.19 -6.28 7.42
N LEU A 131 7.30 -5.55 7.25
CA LEU A 131 8.52 -5.66 8.04
C LEU A 131 8.99 -4.25 8.42
N ASP A 132 8.97 -3.89 9.72
CA ASP A 132 9.18 -2.51 10.17
C ASP A 132 10.49 -2.28 10.94
N GLY A 133 11.43 -3.19 10.93
CA GLY A 133 12.69 -3.04 11.64
C GLY A 133 13.51 -4.31 11.72
N THR A 134 14.66 -4.23 12.36
CA THR A 134 15.36 -5.38 12.93
C THR A 134 14.45 -6.08 13.94
N LYS A 135 14.83 -7.26 14.40
CA LYS A 135 13.98 -8.10 15.25
C LYS A 135 13.39 -7.36 16.44
N GLU A 136 14.22 -6.66 17.19
CA GLU A 136 13.79 -5.93 18.38
C GLU A 136 12.83 -4.78 18.02
N THR A 137 13.19 -3.96 17.05
CA THR A 137 12.39 -2.82 16.61
C THR A 137 11.07 -3.26 15.99
N HIS A 138 11.10 -4.31 15.14
CA HIS A 138 9.89 -4.85 14.54
C HIS A 138 8.92 -5.35 15.61
N ASP A 139 9.37 -6.19 16.54
CA ASP A 139 8.54 -6.76 17.59
C ASP A 139 7.98 -5.66 18.52
N ASN A 140 8.78 -4.64 18.82
CA ASN A 140 8.35 -3.47 19.59
C ASN A 140 7.27 -2.66 18.87
N ILE A 141 7.41 -2.42 17.57
CA ILE A 141 6.43 -1.69 16.75
C ILE A 141 5.14 -2.51 16.60
N ARG A 142 5.26 -3.81 16.33
CA ARG A 142 4.13 -4.70 16.10
C ARG A 142 3.42 -5.14 17.37
N GLY A 143 4.03 -4.91 18.55
CA GLY A 143 3.46 -5.20 19.86
C GLY A 143 3.40 -6.70 20.21
N ALA A 144 4.19 -7.52 19.52
CA ALA A 144 4.31 -8.97 19.75
C ALA A 144 5.61 -9.50 19.14
N LYS A 145 6.12 -10.61 19.66
CA LYS A 145 7.31 -11.31 19.15
C LYS A 145 6.96 -12.09 17.88
N VAL A 146 7.00 -11.44 16.73
CA VAL A 146 6.53 -12.01 15.46
C VAL A 146 7.54 -11.93 14.31
N TYR A 147 8.69 -11.29 14.53
CA TYR A 147 9.72 -11.10 13.51
C TYR A 147 10.13 -12.40 12.81
N ASP A 148 10.47 -13.44 13.56
CA ASP A 148 10.94 -14.70 13.00
C ASP A 148 9.87 -15.34 12.09
N LYS A 149 8.59 -15.24 12.48
CA LYS A 149 7.47 -15.74 11.68
C LYS A 149 7.26 -14.94 10.40
N VAL A 150 7.48 -13.63 10.46
CA VAL A 150 7.40 -12.75 9.28
C VAL A 150 8.52 -13.08 8.30
N VAL A 151 9.75 -13.28 8.79
CA VAL A 151 10.89 -13.69 7.95
C VAL A 151 10.64 -15.05 7.29
N GLU A 152 10.15 -16.04 8.04
CA GLU A 152 9.73 -17.34 7.49
C GLU A 152 8.69 -17.17 6.37
N THR A 153 7.70 -16.30 6.57
CA THR A 153 6.67 -16.03 5.56
C THR A 153 7.25 -15.38 4.31
N ILE A 154 8.25 -14.49 4.46
CA ILE A 154 8.95 -13.88 3.32
C ILE A 154 9.66 -14.97 2.50
N GLN A 155 10.36 -15.88 3.15
CA GLN A 155 11.07 -17.00 2.50
C GLN A 155 10.12 -17.96 1.76
N GLU A 156 8.95 -18.26 2.36
CA GLU A 156 8.00 -19.21 1.78
C GLU A 156 7.22 -18.64 0.58
N CYS A 157 6.94 -17.33 0.55
CA CYS A 157 5.95 -16.74 -0.35
C CYS A 157 6.51 -15.73 -1.35
N ASN A 158 7.77 -15.32 -1.24
CA ASN A 158 8.41 -14.33 -2.11
C ASN A 158 7.52 -13.06 -2.30
N PRO A 159 7.05 -12.43 -1.22
CA PRO A 159 6.15 -11.28 -1.30
C PRO A 159 6.90 -10.00 -1.66
N VAL A 160 6.17 -8.91 -1.89
CA VAL A 160 6.73 -7.57 -1.73
C VAL A 160 6.80 -7.26 -0.23
N VAL A 161 7.96 -6.84 0.27
CA VAL A 161 8.04 -6.34 1.64
C VAL A 161 7.61 -4.88 1.69
N THR A 162 6.77 -4.54 2.67
CA THR A 162 6.33 -3.17 2.90
C THR A 162 6.71 -2.69 4.29
N THR A 163 7.22 -1.46 4.37
CA THR A 163 7.63 -0.82 5.63
C THR A 163 6.93 0.52 5.81
N THR A 164 6.46 0.80 7.01
CA THR A 164 6.04 2.16 7.40
C THR A 164 7.20 2.83 8.13
N ILE A 165 7.83 3.82 7.48
CA ILE A 165 8.97 4.56 8.03
C ILE A 165 8.48 5.61 9.02
N MET A 166 9.04 5.61 10.22
CA MET A 166 8.70 6.49 11.32
C MET A 166 9.90 6.78 12.22
N SER A 167 9.73 7.58 13.25
CA SER A 167 10.82 7.92 14.20
C SER A 167 11.45 6.70 14.87
N LEU A 168 10.72 5.60 15.02
CA LEU A 168 11.21 4.39 15.68
C LEU A 168 12.14 3.53 14.82
N ASN A 169 12.08 3.63 13.48
CA ASN A 169 12.79 2.71 12.59
C ASN A 169 13.55 3.38 11.43
N HIS A 170 13.51 4.70 11.31
CA HIS A 170 14.13 5.40 10.17
C HIS A 170 15.64 5.16 10.02
N LYS A 171 16.32 4.77 11.08
CA LYS A 171 17.76 4.43 11.08
C LYS A 171 18.06 3.02 10.61
N GLU A 172 17.03 2.15 10.56
CA GLU A 172 17.17 0.72 10.25
C GLU A 172 16.73 0.38 8.81
N ILE A 173 16.49 1.38 7.95
CA ILE A 173 15.96 1.14 6.59
C ILE A 173 16.90 0.25 5.77
N ALA A 174 18.21 0.45 5.90
CA ALA A 174 19.20 -0.37 5.21
C ALA A 174 19.13 -1.83 5.66
N ASP A 175 19.02 -2.08 6.95
CA ASP A 175 18.91 -3.43 7.50
C ASP A 175 17.60 -4.10 7.07
N ILE A 176 16.50 -3.35 7.03
CA ILE A 176 15.20 -3.86 6.57
C ILE A 176 15.25 -4.26 5.10
N VAL A 177 15.81 -3.40 4.23
CA VAL A 177 15.96 -3.69 2.80
C VAL A 177 16.85 -4.90 2.59
N LYS A 178 17.99 -4.95 3.28
CA LYS A 178 18.91 -6.09 3.23
C LYS A 178 18.25 -7.37 3.69
N THR A 179 17.58 -7.36 4.85
CA THR A 179 16.88 -8.53 5.39
C THR A 179 15.81 -9.02 4.39
N SER A 180 15.03 -8.10 3.80
CA SER A 180 14.00 -8.49 2.84
C SER A 180 14.59 -9.12 1.58
N ALA A 181 15.68 -8.58 1.04
CA ALA A 181 16.36 -9.11 -0.14
C ALA A 181 17.02 -10.47 0.14
N ASP A 182 17.75 -10.60 1.24
CA ASP A 182 18.44 -11.85 1.64
C ASP A 182 17.47 -13.00 1.91
N ASN A 183 16.23 -12.69 2.28
CA ASN A 183 15.19 -13.69 2.54
C ASN A 183 14.23 -13.90 1.35
N GLY A 184 14.57 -13.40 0.16
CA GLY A 184 13.91 -13.75 -1.09
C GLY A 184 12.61 -12.99 -1.36
N ALA A 185 12.41 -11.81 -0.77
CA ALA A 185 11.30 -10.96 -1.17
C ALA A 185 11.42 -10.51 -2.63
N SER A 186 10.32 -10.41 -3.35
CA SER A 186 10.28 -10.02 -4.77
C SER A 186 10.53 -8.52 -5.01
N GLY A 187 10.53 -7.73 -3.95
CA GLY A 187 10.80 -6.30 -3.99
C GLY A 187 10.44 -5.62 -2.68
N PHE A 188 10.74 -4.35 -2.62
CA PHE A 188 10.57 -3.53 -1.42
C PHE A 188 9.80 -2.25 -1.74
N VAL A 189 8.82 -1.94 -0.90
CA VAL A 189 8.07 -0.69 -0.94
C VAL A 189 7.98 -0.11 0.45
N PHE A 190 7.96 1.20 0.55
CA PHE A 190 7.75 1.86 1.84
C PHE A 190 6.71 2.96 1.72
N GLN A 191 6.22 3.37 2.86
CA GLN A 191 5.47 4.60 3.05
C GLN A 191 5.96 5.28 4.32
N PHE A 192 5.82 6.59 4.39
CA PHE A 192 6.08 7.29 5.63
C PHE A 192 4.84 7.27 6.52
N TYR A 193 5.08 7.23 7.82
CA TYR A 193 3.98 7.27 8.78
C TYR A 193 3.14 8.53 8.59
N THR A 194 1.85 8.33 8.57
CA THR A 194 0.84 9.40 8.48
C THR A 194 0.12 9.48 9.81
N GLY A 195 0.36 10.53 10.55
CA GLY A 195 -0.26 10.83 11.86
C GLY A 195 -0.66 12.29 11.95
N TYR A 196 -1.19 12.71 13.09
CA TYR A 196 -1.39 14.13 13.34
C TYR A 196 -0.04 14.88 13.36
N PRO A 197 -0.02 16.20 13.05
CA PRO A 197 1.24 16.94 12.95
C PRO A 197 2.11 16.95 14.21
N ASP A 198 1.53 16.75 15.37
CA ASP A 198 2.20 16.67 16.69
C ASP A 198 2.58 15.24 17.11
N ASP A 199 2.17 14.23 16.35
CA ASP A 199 2.47 12.83 16.65
C ASP A 199 3.99 12.58 16.60
N PRO A 200 4.59 12.02 17.69
CA PRO A 200 6.01 11.77 17.78
C PRO A 200 6.55 10.73 16.79
N LEU A 201 5.67 9.93 16.17
CA LEU A 201 6.08 8.98 15.14
C LEU A 201 6.34 9.64 13.78
N VAL A 202 5.83 10.85 13.56
CA VAL A 202 5.99 11.58 12.29
C VAL A 202 7.41 12.11 12.15
N LEU A 203 8.09 11.77 11.05
CA LEU A 203 9.39 12.33 10.71
C LEU A 203 9.27 13.77 10.21
N LYS A 204 10.14 14.65 10.71
CA LYS A 204 10.14 16.08 10.38
C LYS A 204 11.54 16.63 10.18
N GLY A 205 11.62 17.80 9.57
CA GLY A 205 12.84 18.60 9.47
C GLY A 205 14.01 17.82 8.87
N ASP A 206 15.18 17.98 9.49
CA ASP A 206 16.42 17.38 8.99
C ASP A 206 16.45 15.85 9.12
N ILE A 207 15.74 15.28 10.12
CA ILE A 207 15.63 13.82 10.25
C ILE A 207 14.96 13.25 9.01
N LEU A 208 13.85 13.83 8.56
CA LEU A 208 13.17 13.42 7.34
C LEU A 208 14.07 13.55 6.10
N LYS A 209 14.75 14.70 5.93
CA LYS A 209 15.66 14.93 4.81
C LYS A 209 16.81 13.91 4.77
N ASN A 210 17.44 13.65 5.91
CA ASN A 210 18.51 12.68 6.03
C ASN A 210 18.02 11.25 5.72
N THR A 211 16.85 10.88 6.22
CA THR A 211 16.20 9.60 5.91
C THR A 211 15.97 9.43 4.41
N ILE A 212 15.49 10.46 3.73
CA ILE A 212 15.30 10.45 2.27
C ILE A 212 16.63 10.31 1.54
N ASN A 213 17.69 10.98 1.99
CA ASN A 213 19.04 10.85 1.41
C ASN A 213 19.57 9.42 1.55
N ASP A 214 19.32 8.76 2.66
CA ASP A 214 19.72 7.36 2.87
C ASP A 214 18.90 6.43 1.96
N ILE A 215 17.61 6.66 1.79
CA ILE A 215 16.78 5.93 0.82
C ILE A 215 17.29 6.12 -0.59
N LEU A 216 17.71 7.33 -0.99
CA LEU A 216 18.29 7.58 -2.31
C LEU A 216 19.61 6.80 -2.54
N LYS A 217 20.41 6.56 -1.50
CA LYS A 217 21.59 5.69 -1.58
C LYS A 217 21.17 4.24 -1.81
N LEU A 218 20.22 3.73 -1.03
CA LEU A 218 19.70 2.37 -1.17
C LEU A 218 19.05 2.14 -2.54
N MET A 219 18.33 3.12 -3.09
CA MET A 219 17.77 3.02 -4.44
C MET A 219 18.86 2.89 -5.53
N ARG A 220 20.05 3.48 -5.34
CA ARG A 220 21.19 3.28 -6.26
C ARG A 220 21.80 1.88 -6.12
N GLU A 221 21.85 1.35 -4.90
CA GLU A 221 22.41 0.03 -4.59
C GLU A 221 21.48 -1.11 -5.05
N TYR A 222 20.20 -1.02 -4.71
CA TYR A 222 19.21 -2.08 -4.95
C TYR A 222 18.40 -1.92 -6.25
N GLY A 223 18.50 -0.76 -6.92
CA GLY A 223 17.91 -0.54 -8.25
C GLY A 223 16.40 -0.78 -8.30
N ASN A 224 16.01 -1.71 -9.18
CA ASN A 224 14.58 -2.02 -9.40
C ASN A 224 13.94 -2.83 -8.28
N TYR A 225 14.70 -3.31 -7.31
CA TYR A 225 14.16 -3.99 -6.14
C TYR A 225 13.32 -3.05 -5.26
N ILE A 226 13.66 -1.74 -5.22
CA ILE A 226 12.91 -0.73 -4.49
C ILE A 226 11.91 -0.06 -5.45
N PHE A 227 10.62 -0.25 -5.19
CA PHE A 227 9.52 0.30 -5.99
C PHE A 227 9.24 1.77 -5.69
N TYR A 228 10.26 2.61 -5.81
CA TYR A 228 10.17 4.05 -5.61
C TYR A 228 11.01 4.79 -6.65
N SER A 229 10.53 5.91 -7.18
CA SER A 229 11.32 6.80 -8.02
C SER A 229 11.87 7.99 -7.22
N LYS A 230 12.92 8.63 -7.74
CA LYS A 230 13.42 9.87 -7.15
C LYS A 230 12.31 10.95 -7.11
N LYS A 231 11.49 11.03 -8.18
CA LYS A 231 10.37 11.98 -8.24
C LYS A 231 9.34 11.77 -7.14
N MET A 232 9.05 10.52 -6.79
CA MET A 232 8.15 10.22 -5.67
C MET A 232 8.69 10.73 -4.34
N LEU A 233 10.01 10.65 -4.09
CA LEU A 233 10.64 11.20 -2.88
C LEU A 233 10.61 12.73 -2.85
N GLU A 234 10.86 13.39 -3.98
CA GLU A 234 10.75 14.84 -4.12
C GLU A 234 9.32 15.32 -3.82
N LEU A 235 8.32 14.64 -4.35
CA LEU A 235 6.90 14.92 -4.09
C LEU A 235 6.53 14.72 -2.63
N TYR A 236 7.12 13.71 -1.97
CA TYR A 236 6.90 13.53 -0.55
C TYR A 236 7.39 14.73 0.27
N LEU A 237 8.55 15.32 -0.09
CA LEU A 237 9.08 16.52 0.58
C LEU A 237 8.26 17.77 0.26
N SER A 238 7.89 17.99 -1.00
CA SER A 238 7.18 19.19 -1.43
C SER A 238 5.70 19.19 -1.08
N LYS A 239 5.11 18.01 -0.85
CA LYS A 239 3.66 17.82 -0.64
C LYS A 239 2.77 18.33 -1.77
N GLU A 240 3.31 18.59 -2.95
CA GLU A 240 2.56 19.06 -4.13
C GLU A 240 1.40 18.15 -4.53
N PHE A 241 1.47 16.84 -4.21
CA PHE A 241 0.41 15.89 -4.48
C PHE A 241 -0.84 16.07 -3.61
N VAL A 242 -0.74 16.73 -2.45
CA VAL A 242 -1.83 16.80 -1.44
C VAL A 242 -3.09 17.50 -1.97
N PRO A 243 -3.02 18.70 -2.60
CA PRO A 243 -4.21 19.32 -3.19
C PRO A 243 -4.80 18.52 -4.35
N HIS A 244 -4.01 17.67 -4.99
CA HIS A 244 -4.37 16.87 -6.16
C HIS A 244 -4.53 15.37 -5.87
N CYS A 245 -4.76 15.01 -4.61
CA CYS A 245 -4.86 13.64 -4.16
C CYS A 245 -6.00 12.90 -4.86
N ILE A 246 -5.70 11.73 -5.43
CA ILE A 246 -6.65 10.89 -6.17
C ILE A 246 -7.79 10.32 -5.31
N PHE A 247 -7.62 10.28 -3.99
CA PHE A 247 -8.71 9.97 -3.06
C PHE A 247 -9.69 11.15 -2.95
N LYS A 248 -9.19 12.39 -2.88
CA LYS A 248 -10.01 13.61 -2.85
C LYS A 248 -10.84 13.77 -4.13
N SER A 249 -10.28 13.43 -5.27
CA SER A 249 -10.94 13.50 -6.58
C SER A 249 -11.88 12.32 -6.89
N GLY A 250 -11.94 11.30 -6.00
CA GLY A 250 -12.80 10.12 -6.18
C GLY A 250 -12.31 9.11 -7.23
N GLN A 251 -11.13 9.30 -7.83
CA GLN A 251 -10.53 8.38 -8.79
C GLN A 251 -10.08 7.07 -8.15
N VAL A 252 -9.86 7.10 -6.85
CA VAL A 252 -9.61 5.95 -6.00
C VAL A 252 -10.59 5.98 -4.84
N LYS A 253 -11.12 4.84 -4.47
CA LYS A 253 -12.05 4.71 -3.33
C LYS A 253 -11.48 3.80 -2.26
N SER A 254 -11.94 4.00 -1.05
CA SER A 254 -11.60 3.16 0.10
C SER A 254 -12.87 2.85 0.90
N PHE A 255 -12.99 1.61 1.37
CA PHE A 255 -14.19 1.14 2.07
C PHE A 255 -13.82 0.51 3.41
N TYR A 256 -14.66 0.77 4.42
CA TYR A 256 -14.63 0.10 5.70
C TYR A 256 -15.17 -1.33 5.64
N PRO A 257 -14.97 -2.17 6.67
CA PRO A 257 -15.51 -3.53 6.74
C PRO A 257 -17.03 -3.63 6.68
N ASP A 258 -17.75 -2.55 6.95
CA ASP A 258 -19.22 -2.45 6.82
C ASP A 258 -19.67 -2.00 5.41
N GLY A 259 -18.74 -1.88 4.46
CA GLY A 259 -19.01 -1.45 3.09
C GLY A 259 -19.24 0.06 2.92
N LYS A 260 -19.12 0.87 3.97
CA LYS A 260 -19.21 2.33 3.86
C LYS A 260 -17.92 2.91 3.33
N GLN A 261 -18.03 3.88 2.43
CA GLN A 261 -16.88 4.59 1.88
C GLN A 261 -16.23 5.46 2.96
N LYS A 262 -14.92 5.47 3.01
CA LYS A 262 -14.10 6.39 3.81
C LYS A 262 -13.38 7.39 2.91
N PHE A 263 -12.93 8.50 3.48
CA PHE A 263 -12.27 9.57 2.75
C PHE A 263 -11.02 9.09 2.01
N CYS A 264 -10.14 8.34 2.68
CA CYS A 264 -8.97 7.70 2.08
C CYS A 264 -8.58 6.43 2.86
N VAL A 265 -7.49 5.76 2.47
CA VAL A 265 -7.00 4.56 3.18
C VAL A 265 -6.70 4.86 4.65
N MET A 266 -6.24 6.07 4.98
CA MET A 266 -5.87 6.46 6.35
C MET A 266 -7.07 6.81 7.23
N GLY A 267 -8.28 6.87 6.71
CA GLY A 267 -9.51 7.20 7.45
C GLY A 267 -10.23 8.43 6.94
N ASN A 268 -10.92 9.15 7.85
CA ASN A 268 -11.81 10.24 7.48
C ASN A 268 -11.32 11.65 7.87
N SER A 269 -10.16 11.77 8.51
CA SER A 269 -9.64 13.07 8.93
C SER A 269 -8.79 13.72 7.84
N PRO A 270 -9.19 14.90 7.30
CA PRO A 270 -8.36 15.66 6.37
C PRO A 270 -7.10 16.25 7.02
N LEU A 271 -7.03 16.34 8.35
CA LEU A 271 -5.84 16.82 9.09
C LEU A 271 -4.60 15.92 8.89
N LEU A 272 -4.81 14.67 8.50
CA LEU A 272 -3.73 13.73 8.19
C LEU A 272 -3.05 14.03 6.83
N CYS A 273 -3.62 14.93 6.03
CA CYS A 273 -3.05 15.22 4.70
C CYS A 273 -1.71 15.95 4.77
N ASP A 274 -1.47 16.77 5.79
CA ASP A 274 -0.22 17.53 5.93
C ASP A 274 0.99 16.65 6.21
N THR A 275 0.76 15.53 6.87
CA THR A 275 1.79 14.52 7.15
C THR A 275 1.72 13.31 6.21
N CYS A 276 0.83 13.34 5.22
CA CYS A 276 0.55 12.20 4.36
C CYS A 276 1.82 11.58 3.77
N GLY A 277 2.03 10.31 4.08
CA GLY A 277 3.13 9.49 3.57
C GLY A 277 2.68 8.36 2.66
N CYS A 278 1.40 8.35 2.27
CA CYS A 278 0.81 7.30 1.45
C CYS A 278 1.42 7.27 0.04
N ILE A 279 1.95 6.12 -0.35
CA ILE A 279 2.57 5.92 -1.67
C ILE A 279 1.57 6.13 -2.83
N VAL A 280 0.30 5.80 -2.65
CA VAL A 280 -0.69 5.79 -3.75
C VAL A 280 -0.91 7.17 -4.38
N PRO A 281 -1.22 8.25 -3.63
CA PRO A 281 -1.36 9.56 -4.23
C PRO A 281 -0.04 10.15 -4.73
N ILE A 282 1.10 9.81 -4.11
CA ILE A 282 2.43 10.23 -4.55
C ILE A 282 2.75 9.63 -5.92
N ALA A 283 2.61 8.31 -6.07
CA ALA A 283 2.84 7.62 -7.33
C ALA A 283 1.91 8.12 -8.43
N ALA A 284 0.63 8.31 -8.11
CA ALA A 284 -0.34 8.85 -9.08
C ALA A 284 0.04 10.27 -9.54
N HIS A 285 0.49 11.13 -8.64
CA HIS A 285 0.94 12.48 -9.00
C HIS A 285 2.18 12.45 -9.90
N ALA A 286 3.19 11.63 -9.56
CA ALA A 286 4.39 11.43 -10.36
C ALA A 286 4.05 10.93 -11.78
N LEU A 287 3.13 9.96 -11.89
CA LEU A 287 2.69 9.40 -13.17
C LEU A 287 1.90 10.40 -14.02
N PHE A 288 0.84 10.97 -13.47
CA PHE A 288 -0.18 11.64 -14.28
C PHE A 288 -0.02 13.15 -14.35
N ARG A 289 0.79 13.76 -13.48
CA ARG A 289 1.07 15.20 -13.51
C ARG A 289 2.51 15.54 -13.88
N ASN A 290 3.46 14.72 -13.44
CA ASN A 290 4.86 14.93 -13.77
C ASN A 290 5.35 14.05 -14.94
N PHE A 291 4.55 13.08 -15.39
CA PHE A 291 4.91 12.15 -16.49
C PHE A 291 6.26 11.47 -16.27
N ASP A 292 6.54 11.09 -15.00
CA ASP A 292 7.81 10.50 -14.60
C ASP A 292 7.93 9.06 -15.09
N SER A 293 8.83 8.83 -16.04
CA SER A 293 9.01 7.52 -16.68
C SER A 293 9.55 6.45 -15.73
N ASP A 294 10.38 6.82 -14.75
CA ASP A 294 10.86 5.87 -13.75
C ASP A 294 9.71 5.37 -12.85
N THR A 295 8.80 6.27 -12.47
CA THR A 295 7.58 5.87 -11.74
C THR A 295 6.71 4.90 -12.54
N VAL A 296 6.65 5.02 -13.89
CA VAL A 296 5.89 4.07 -14.73
C VAL A 296 6.38 2.65 -14.56
N ASP A 297 7.71 2.45 -14.66
CA ASP A 297 8.31 1.13 -14.50
C ASP A 297 8.07 0.56 -13.09
N LYS A 298 8.29 1.38 -12.07
CA LYS A 298 8.07 0.98 -10.67
C LYS A 298 6.63 0.57 -10.39
N VAL A 299 5.65 1.33 -10.88
CA VAL A 299 4.22 1.04 -10.68
C VAL A 299 3.77 -0.17 -11.48
N ARG A 300 4.24 -0.33 -12.74
CA ARG A 300 3.96 -1.52 -13.54
C ARG A 300 4.41 -2.79 -12.82
N ASP A 301 5.65 -2.81 -12.35
CA ASP A 301 6.24 -3.98 -11.70
C ASP A 301 5.59 -4.25 -10.33
N LEU A 302 5.25 -3.19 -9.60
CA LEU A 302 4.56 -3.30 -8.30
C LEU A 302 3.16 -3.92 -8.43
N PHE A 303 2.40 -3.57 -9.47
CA PHE A 303 1.01 -4.00 -9.65
C PHE A 303 0.82 -5.11 -10.69
N ASN A 304 1.89 -5.66 -11.27
CA ASN A 304 1.82 -6.66 -12.36
C ASN A 304 0.91 -6.18 -13.51
N LEU A 305 1.10 -4.95 -13.95
CA LEU A 305 0.35 -4.36 -15.07
C LEU A 305 1.14 -4.61 -16.37
N GLY A 306 1.14 -5.85 -16.84
CA GLY A 306 1.73 -6.27 -18.10
C GLY A 306 0.73 -6.39 -19.22
#